data_91848593b82a991c3a949aba21d8a463
#
_entry.id   91848593b82a991c3a949aba21d8a463
#
_cell.length_a   1.000
_cell.length_b   1.000
_cell.length_c   1.000
_cell.angle_alpha   90.00
_cell.angle_beta   90.00
_cell.angle_gamma   90.00
#
_symmetry.space_group_name_H-M   'P 1'
#
loop_
_entity.id
_entity.type
_entity.pdbx_description
1 polymer ?
#
loop_
_entity_poly.entity_id
_entity_poly.type
_entity_poly.pdbx_seq_one_letter_code
_entity_poly.pdbx_strand_id
1 'polypeptide(L)'
;MAKYAAALDQGTTSTRFMIFDHSGSVVSVHQLEHEQIYPRAGWVEHDPMEIWARTQDVIKGAMQKANVKASDLAAIGVTNQRETTVVWDKRTGKPYYNAIVWQDTRTDKIVEELSQDGGQYRFQEKVGLPLATYFSGPKVKWILDNVDGVREEAERGNALFGNIDTWIIWWLTGGPQGGSHVTDVTNASRTML
;
A
#
# COMPACT_ATOMS: atom_id res chain seq x y z
N MET A 1 7.99 29.93 8.58
CA MET A 1 7.66 28.74 9.39
C MET A 1 6.48 28.02 8.75
N ALA A 2 6.51 26.70 8.70
CA ALA A 2 5.39 25.90 8.22
C ALA A 2 4.15 26.15 9.11
N LYS A 3 2.98 26.25 8.50
CA LYS A 3 1.74 26.68 9.16
C LYS A 3 0.75 25.55 9.34
N TYR A 4 0.95 24.43 8.62
CA TYR A 4 -0.01 23.34 8.52
C TYR A 4 0.67 22.00 8.66
N ALA A 5 -0.09 20.99 9.07
CA ALA A 5 0.21 19.57 8.89
C ALA A 5 -0.84 18.97 7.97
N ALA A 6 -0.49 17.86 7.30
CA ALA A 6 -1.43 17.17 6.43
C ALA A 6 -1.49 15.67 6.74
N ALA A 7 -2.62 15.06 6.40
CA ALA A 7 -2.82 13.62 6.46
C ALA A 7 -3.29 13.12 5.09
N LEU A 8 -2.63 12.05 4.63
CA LEU A 8 -3.04 11.28 3.47
C LEU A 8 -3.63 9.96 3.96
N ASP A 9 -4.91 9.74 3.68
CA ASP A 9 -5.65 8.54 4.05
C ASP A 9 -6.02 7.77 2.78
N GLN A 10 -5.28 6.69 2.52
CA GLN A 10 -5.56 5.80 1.41
C GLN A 10 -6.41 4.62 1.90
N GLY A 11 -7.72 4.75 1.82
CA GLY A 11 -8.68 3.73 2.20
C GLY A 11 -8.96 2.68 1.11
N THR A 12 -9.80 1.70 1.42
CA THR A 12 -10.15 0.60 0.49
C THR A 12 -10.88 1.10 -0.76
N THR A 13 -11.68 2.16 -0.64
CA THR A 13 -12.51 2.66 -1.77
C THR A 13 -12.11 4.03 -2.28
N SER A 14 -11.29 4.77 -1.55
CA SER A 14 -10.96 6.15 -1.89
C SER A 14 -9.65 6.60 -1.27
N THR A 15 -9.06 7.62 -1.85
CA THR A 15 -7.91 8.36 -1.31
C THR A 15 -8.38 9.74 -0.86
N ARG A 16 -7.96 10.17 0.32
CA ARG A 16 -8.31 11.46 0.92
C ARG A 16 -7.06 12.19 1.37
N PHE A 17 -7.01 13.50 1.14
CA PHE A 17 -5.99 14.39 1.69
C PHE A 17 -6.63 15.48 2.52
N MET A 18 -6.13 15.69 3.73
CA MET A 18 -6.63 16.65 4.71
C MET A 18 -5.51 17.57 5.14
N ILE A 19 -5.80 18.86 5.27
CA ILE A 19 -4.86 19.88 5.75
C ILE A 19 -5.41 20.42 7.07
N PHE A 20 -4.55 20.48 8.08
CA PHE A 20 -4.88 20.92 9.43
C PHE A 20 -4.03 22.13 9.83
N ASP A 21 -4.63 23.07 10.57
CA ASP A 21 -3.92 24.16 11.23
C ASP A 21 -3.31 23.73 12.58
N HIS A 22 -2.66 24.67 13.27
CA HIS A 22 -2.05 24.42 14.57
C HIS A 22 -3.04 24.08 15.69
N SER A 23 -4.33 24.41 15.53
CA SER A 23 -5.38 24.04 16.48
C SER A 23 -5.92 22.62 16.27
N GLY A 24 -5.49 21.95 15.17
CA GLY A 24 -6.04 20.67 14.74
C GLY A 24 -7.33 20.81 13.94
N SER A 25 -7.73 22.03 13.58
CA SER A 25 -8.91 22.28 12.77
C SER A 25 -8.64 21.95 11.30
N VAL A 26 -9.63 21.33 10.63
CA VAL A 26 -9.54 21.00 9.21
C VAL A 26 -9.66 22.25 8.37
N VAL A 27 -8.61 22.59 7.63
CA VAL A 27 -8.55 23.74 6.70
C VAL A 27 -9.07 23.38 5.32
N SER A 28 -8.75 22.17 4.85
CA SER A 28 -9.17 21.68 3.54
C SER A 28 -9.20 20.17 3.50
N VAL A 29 -10.10 19.64 2.66
CA VAL A 29 -10.21 18.20 2.34
C VAL A 29 -10.47 18.06 0.86
N HIS A 30 -9.80 17.06 0.25
CA HIS A 30 -10.15 16.54 -1.07
C HIS A 30 -10.11 15.02 -1.04
N GLN A 31 -11.08 14.36 -1.68
CA GLN A 31 -11.23 12.92 -1.70
C GLN A 31 -11.68 12.47 -3.08
N LEU A 32 -11.11 11.38 -3.57
CA LEU A 32 -11.46 10.72 -4.83
C LEU A 32 -11.55 9.22 -4.64
N GLU A 33 -12.53 8.61 -5.26
CA GLU A 33 -12.67 7.16 -5.36
C GLU A 33 -11.73 6.60 -6.43
N HIS A 34 -11.42 5.30 -6.31
CA HIS A 34 -10.70 4.52 -7.32
C HIS A 34 -11.45 3.23 -7.65
N GLU A 35 -11.14 2.65 -8.79
CA GLU A 35 -11.81 1.47 -9.29
C GLU A 35 -11.60 0.26 -8.38
N GLN A 36 -12.68 -0.51 -8.16
CA GLN A 36 -12.66 -1.79 -7.51
C GLN A 36 -12.71 -2.87 -8.58
N ILE A 37 -11.63 -3.66 -8.73
CA ILE A 37 -11.50 -4.67 -9.77
C ILE A 37 -11.82 -6.04 -9.20
N TYR A 38 -12.76 -6.75 -9.78
CA TYR A 38 -13.22 -8.09 -9.35
C TYR A 38 -13.02 -9.11 -10.48
N PRO A 39 -11.81 -9.64 -10.72
CA PRO A 39 -11.54 -10.53 -11.84
C PRO A 39 -12.28 -11.86 -11.77
N ARG A 40 -12.50 -12.38 -10.56
CA ARG A 40 -13.20 -13.65 -10.26
C ARG A 40 -13.89 -13.55 -8.90
N ALA A 41 -14.77 -14.52 -8.60
CA ALA A 41 -15.35 -14.64 -7.27
C ALA A 41 -14.26 -14.77 -6.20
N GLY A 42 -14.32 -13.94 -5.16
CA GLY A 42 -13.35 -13.88 -4.07
C GLY A 42 -12.04 -13.13 -4.39
N TRP A 43 -11.84 -12.65 -5.61
CA TRP A 43 -10.67 -11.87 -6.01
C TRP A 43 -11.01 -10.38 -5.97
N VAL A 44 -10.14 -9.60 -5.34
CA VAL A 44 -10.29 -8.14 -5.22
C VAL A 44 -8.94 -7.48 -5.50
N GLU A 45 -8.92 -6.60 -6.49
CA GLU A 45 -7.70 -5.92 -6.93
C GLU A 45 -7.92 -4.42 -7.06
N HIS A 46 -6.84 -3.66 -6.93
CA HIS A 46 -6.77 -2.24 -7.29
C HIS A 46 -5.61 -2.01 -8.25
N ASP A 47 -5.73 -1.02 -9.14
CA ASP A 47 -4.59 -0.53 -9.92
C ASP A 47 -3.70 0.36 -9.04
N PRO A 48 -2.43 -0.04 -8.76
CA PRO A 48 -1.53 0.77 -7.96
C PRO A 48 -1.21 2.12 -8.62
N MET A 49 -1.22 2.19 -9.94
CA MET A 49 -0.97 3.43 -10.65
C MET A 49 -2.16 4.39 -10.56
N GLU A 50 -3.40 3.88 -10.54
CA GLU A 50 -4.56 4.72 -10.25
C GLU A 50 -4.50 5.26 -8.82
N ILE A 51 -4.16 4.42 -7.81
CA ILE A 51 -3.97 4.88 -6.42
C ILE A 51 -2.94 6.01 -6.38
N TRP A 52 -1.81 5.89 -7.09
CA TRP A 52 -0.82 6.95 -7.18
C TRP A 52 -1.37 8.22 -7.85
N ALA A 53 -2.08 8.10 -8.97
CA ALA A 53 -2.71 9.23 -9.65
C ALA A 53 -3.72 9.94 -8.73
N ARG A 54 -4.62 9.18 -8.07
CA ARG A 54 -5.58 9.75 -7.09
C ARG A 54 -4.87 10.45 -5.93
N THR A 55 -3.75 9.88 -5.45
CA THR A 55 -2.93 10.52 -4.40
C THR A 55 -2.45 11.89 -4.83
N GLN A 56 -1.90 12.02 -6.04
CA GLN A 56 -1.46 13.31 -6.58
C GLN A 56 -2.63 14.30 -6.73
N ASP A 57 -3.76 13.83 -7.25
CA ASP A 57 -4.95 14.64 -7.47
C ASP A 57 -5.54 15.17 -6.17
N VAL A 58 -5.66 14.34 -5.12
CA VAL A 58 -6.21 14.78 -3.83
C VAL A 58 -5.29 15.76 -3.11
N ILE A 59 -3.97 15.56 -3.19
CA ILE A 59 -2.98 16.50 -2.65
C ILE A 59 -3.13 17.86 -3.35
N LYS A 60 -3.09 17.87 -4.67
CA LYS A 60 -3.25 19.09 -5.48
C LYS A 60 -4.58 19.78 -5.21
N GLY A 61 -5.68 19.03 -5.21
CA GLY A 61 -7.02 19.57 -5.00
C GLY A 61 -7.20 20.21 -3.63
N ALA A 62 -6.74 19.55 -2.56
CA ALA A 62 -6.84 20.11 -1.20
C ALA A 62 -5.96 21.37 -1.03
N MET A 63 -4.74 21.36 -1.57
CA MET A 63 -3.83 22.49 -1.51
C MET A 63 -4.35 23.69 -2.30
N GLN A 64 -4.89 23.49 -3.50
CA GLN A 64 -5.49 24.54 -4.30
C GLN A 64 -6.72 25.16 -3.61
N LYS A 65 -7.60 24.32 -3.06
CA LYS A 65 -8.81 24.76 -2.37
C LYS A 65 -8.52 25.67 -1.17
N ALA A 66 -7.43 25.41 -0.44
CA ALA A 66 -7.01 26.21 0.71
C ALA A 66 -5.99 27.31 0.36
N ASN A 67 -5.55 27.41 -0.89
CA ASN A 67 -4.45 28.28 -1.31
C ASN A 67 -3.17 28.06 -0.48
N VAL A 68 -2.86 26.78 -0.15
CA VAL A 68 -1.68 26.36 0.62
C VAL A 68 -0.58 25.89 -0.34
N LYS A 69 0.65 26.31 -0.09
CA LYS A 69 1.85 25.87 -0.83
C LYS A 69 2.53 24.71 -0.11
N ALA A 70 3.30 23.92 -0.83
CA ALA A 70 4.09 22.83 -0.24
C ALA A 70 5.01 23.30 0.89
N SER A 71 5.61 24.49 0.76
CA SER A 71 6.44 25.12 1.78
C SER A 71 5.72 25.52 3.07
N ASP A 72 4.38 25.55 3.04
CA ASP A 72 3.56 25.84 4.22
C ASP A 72 3.24 24.57 5.03
N LEU A 73 3.50 23.37 4.48
CA LEU A 73 3.31 22.09 5.18
C LEU A 73 4.57 21.73 5.98
N ALA A 74 4.40 21.43 7.25
CA ALA A 74 5.47 20.93 8.13
C ALA A 74 5.76 19.45 7.88
N ALA A 75 4.70 18.66 7.70
CA ALA A 75 4.78 17.21 7.49
C ALA A 75 3.48 16.68 6.85
N ILE A 76 3.59 15.48 6.29
CA ILE A 76 2.46 14.69 5.81
C ILE A 76 2.50 13.35 6.55
N GLY A 77 1.44 13.02 7.32
CA GLY A 77 1.22 11.68 7.82
C GLY A 77 0.51 10.82 6.77
N VAL A 78 0.94 9.58 6.62
CA VAL A 78 0.32 8.62 5.68
C VAL A 78 -0.34 7.50 6.46
N THR A 79 -1.61 7.22 6.18
CA THR A 79 -2.31 6.02 6.63
C THR A 79 -2.94 5.31 5.43
N ASN A 80 -3.20 4.01 5.55
CA ASN A 80 -3.57 3.20 4.39
C ASN A 80 -4.49 2.02 4.76
N GLN A 81 -5.08 1.43 3.73
CA GLN A 81 -5.61 0.07 3.79
C GLN A 81 -4.46 -0.91 4.00
N ARG A 82 -4.33 -1.47 5.20
CA ARG A 82 -3.26 -2.42 5.54
C ARG A 82 -3.38 -3.73 4.76
N GLU A 83 -2.35 -4.54 4.75
CA GLU A 83 -2.24 -5.87 4.13
C GLU A 83 -2.38 -5.89 2.60
N THR A 84 -2.98 -4.88 1.98
CA THR A 84 -3.05 -4.77 0.52
C THR A 84 -1.64 -4.72 -0.05
N THR A 85 -1.35 -5.65 -0.97
CA THR A 85 0.01 -6.02 -1.39
C THR A 85 0.32 -5.50 -2.78
N VAL A 86 1.41 -4.77 -2.92
CA VAL A 86 1.97 -4.33 -4.20
C VAL A 86 3.38 -4.88 -4.37
N VAL A 87 3.69 -5.37 -5.58
CA VAL A 87 5.05 -5.74 -5.99
C VAL A 87 5.38 -4.99 -7.27
N TRP A 88 6.53 -4.28 -7.29
CA TRP A 88 6.90 -3.41 -8.41
C TRP A 88 8.39 -3.43 -8.73
N ASP A 89 8.74 -3.07 -9.96
CA ASP A 89 10.14 -2.89 -10.39
C ASP A 89 10.71 -1.58 -9.84
N LYS A 90 11.76 -1.66 -9.02
CA LYS A 90 12.40 -0.50 -8.39
C LYS A 90 13.05 0.48 -9.38
N ARG A 91 13.36 0.00 -10.61
CA ARG A 91 14.05 0.79 -11.65
C ARG A 91 13.07 1.67 -12.43
N THR A 92 11.83 1.21 -12.54
CA THR A 92 10.80 1.85 -13.39
C THR A 92 9.60 2.33 -12.62
N GLY A 93 9.34 1.78 -11.42
CA GLY A 93 8.13 1.99 -10.67
C GLY A 93 6.90 1.25 -11.23
N LYS A 94 7.09 0.40 -12.26
CA LYS A 94 5.98 -0.33 -12.85
C LYS A 94 5.57 -1.50 -11.94
N PRO A 95 4.30 -1.59 -11.52
CA PRO A 95 3.79 -2.77 -10.82
C PRO A 95 3.87 -4.00 -11.73
N TYR A 96 4.27 -5.14 -11.17
CA TYR A 96 4.24 -6.42 -11.88
C TYR A 96 2.83 -6.99 -11.99
N TYR A 97 1.98 -6.64 -11.04
CA TYR A 97 0.59 -7.06 -10.99
C TYR A 97 -0.25 -5.99 -10.28
N ASN A 98 -1.57 -6.05 -10.41
CA ASN A 98 -2.48 -5.22 -9.61
C ASN A 98 -2.25 -5.46 -8.11
N ALA A 99 -2.54 -4.47 -7.29
CA ALA A 99 -2.53 -4.61 -5.84
C ALA A 99 -3.56 -5.66 -5.42
N ILE A 100 -3.12 -6.71 -4.72
CA ILE A 100 -4.02 -7.72 -4.17
C ILE A 100 -4.56 -7.19 -2.84
N VAL A 101 -5.86 -6.91 -2.80
CA VAL A 101 -6.52 -6.24 -1.67
C VAL A 101 -6.62 -7.17 -0.46
N TRP A 102 -6.67 -6.61 0.75
CA TRP A 102 -6.78 -7.35 2.01
C TRP A 102 -7.98 -8.31 2.08
N GLN A 103 -9.08 -7.99 1.35
CA GLN A 103 -10.31 -8.81 1.27
C GLN A 103 -10.18 -10.02 0.33
N ASP A 104 -9.11 -10.08 -0.47
CA ASP A 104 -8.90 -11.11 -1.49
C ASP A 104 -8.64 -12.48 -0.86
N THR A 105 -9.26 -13.52 -1.39
CA THR A 105 -9.19 -14.89 -0.87
C THR A 105 -8.44 -15.86 -1.79
N ARG A 106 -7.79 -15.37 -2.87
CA ARG A 106 -7.10 -16.23 -3.86
C ARG A 106 -5.99 -17.11 -3.27
N THR A 107 -5.48 -16.74 -2.10
CA THR A 107 -4.37 -17.44 -1.44
C THR A 107 -4.83 -18.55 -0.50
N ASP A 108 -6.11 -18.96 -0.54
CA ASP A 108 -6.69 -20.00 0.30
C ASP A 108 -5.91 -21.32 0.23
N LYS A 109 -5.56 -21.79 -0.99
CA LYS A 109 -4.76 -23.01 -1.18
C LYS A 109 -3.36 -22.88 -0.61
N ILE A 110 -2.70 -21.71 -0.75
CA ILE A 110 -1.38 -21.45 -0.15
C ILE A 110 -1.47 -21.53 1.38
N VAL A 111 -2.52 -20.94 1.95
CA VAL A 111 -2.76 -20.99 3.40
C VAL A 111 -3.03 -22.42 3.85
N GLU A 112 -3.82 -23.19 3.12
CA GLU A 112 -4.09 -24.60 3.38
C GLU A 112 -2.81 -25.43 3.35
N GLU A 113 -2.01 -25.34 2.29
CA GLU A 113 -0.73 -26.04 2.14
C GLU A 113 0.23 -25.71 3.30
N LEU A 114 0.39 -24.43 3.61
CA LEU A 114 1.25 -23.99 4.70
C LEU A 114 0.76 -24.41 6.08
N SER A 115 -0.54 -24.71 6.23
CA SER A 115 -1.14 -25.17 7.48
C SER A 115 -1.03 -26.68 7.71
N GLN A 116 -0.68 -27.48 6.69
CA GLN A 116 -0.63 -28.95 6.80
C GLN A 116 0.35 -29.43 7.86
N ASP A 117 1.47 -28.74 8.02
CA ASP A 117 2.48 -29.05 9.02
C ASP A 117 2.48 -27.97 10.13
N GLY A 118 1.97 -28.31 11.30
CA GLY A 118 1.92 -27.41 12.47
C GLY A 118 0.67 -26.55 12.56
N GLY A 119 -0.31 -26.68 11.64
CA GLY A 119 -1.60 -26.01 11.70
C GLY A 119 -1.56 -24.53 11.39
N GLN A 120 -2.71 -23.86 11.60
CA GLN A 120 -2.90 -22.44 11.31
C GLN A 120 -1.93 -21.51 12.10
N TYR A 121 -1.46 -21.94 13.25
CA TYR A 121 -0.63 -21.13 14.15
C TYR A 121 0.87 -21.44 14.06
N ARG A 122 1.32 -22.25 13.08
CA ARG A 122 2.73 -22.69 12.95
C ARG A 122 3.76 -21.58 12.93
N PHE A 123 3.40 -20.40 12.48
CA PHE A 123 4.30 -19.23 12.41
C PHE A 123 4.05 -18.18 13.50
N GLN A 124 3.05 -18.38 14.38
CA GLN A 124 2.63 -17.37 15.33
C GLN A 124 3.73 -16.90 16.28
N GLU A 125 4.61 -17.80 16.72
CA GLU A 125 5.75 -17.44 17.59
C GLU A 125 6.74 -16.48 16.90
N LYS A 126 6.83 -16.54 15.55
CA LYS A 126 7.75 -15.70 14.77
C LYS A 126 7.11 -14.38 14.33
N VAL A 127 5.87 -14.43 13.88
CA VAL A 127 5.20 -13.29 13.20
C VAL A 127 4.02 -12.71 13.98
N GLY A 128 3.63 -13.34 15.10
CA GLY A 128 2.50 -12.89 15.92
C GLY A 128 1.11 -13.14 15.32
N LEU A 129 1.02 -13.78 14.14
CA LEU A 129 -0.21 -13.90 13.35
C LEU A 129 -0.51 -15.36 13.01
N PRO A 130 -1.80 -15.75 12.93
CA PRO A 130 -2.19 -17.01 12.32
C PRO A 130 -2.04 -16.93 10.79
N LEU A 131 -1.91 -18.08 10.13
CA LEU A 131 -2.01 -18.18 8.66
C LEU A 131 -3.43 -17.80 8.22
N ALA A 132 -3.53 -16.82 7.32
CA ALA A 132 -4.80 -16.43 6.70
C ALA A 132 -4.55 -15.73 5.35
N THR A 133 -5.55 -15.78 4.47
CA THR A 133 -5.55 -15.09 3.17
C THR A 133 -5.46 -13.56 3.32
N TYR A 134 -5.82 -13.07 4.48
CA TYR A 134 -5.88 -11.67 4.86
C TYR A 134 -4.52 -10.97 4.76
N PHE A 135 -3.44 -11.63 5.19
CA PHE A 135 -2.11 -11.05 5.36
C PHE A 135 -1.28 -10.99 4.06
N SER A 136 -0.25 -10.15 4.04
CA SER A 136 0.53 -9.87 2.82
C SER A 136 1.40 -11.03 2.36
N GLY A 137 2.01 -11.79 3.27
CA GLY A 137 2.94 -12.87 2.93
C GLY A 137 2.41 -13.89 1.92
N PRO A 138 1.21 -14.49 2.14
CA PRO A 138 0.58 -15.36 1.15
C PRO A 138 0.31 -14.69 -0.21
N LYS A 139 -0.01 -13.38 -0.25
CA LYS A 139 -0.23 -12.63 -1.48
C LYS A 139 1.08 -12.40 -2.25
N VAL A 140 2.18 -12.08 -1.54
CA VAL A 140 3.53 -11.99 -2.14
C VAL A 140 3.90 -13.32 -2.75
N LYS A 141 3.75 -14.44 -2.00
CA LYS A 141 4.01 -15.79 -2.53
C LYS A 141 3.19 -16.05 -3.79
N TRP A 142 1.90 -15.72 -3.79
CA TRP A 142 1.04 -15.90 -4.95
C TRP A 142 1.55 -15.13 -6.17
N ILE A 143 1.96 -13.87 -6.01
CA ILE A 143 2.51 -13.05 -7.11
C ILE A 143 3.79 -13.68 -7.66
N LEU A 144 4.71 -14.10 -6.78
CA LEU A 144 5.96 -14.74 -7.17
C LEU A 144 5.76 -16.07 -7.92
N ASP A 145 4.69 -16.80 -7.61
CA ASP A 145 4.41 -18.11 -8.20
C ASP A 145 3.56 -18.04 -9.49
N ASN A 146 2.80 -16.95 -9.70
CA ASN A 146 1.79 -16.88 -10.76
C ASN A 146 2.00 -15.75 -11.77
N VAL A 147 2.95 -14.84 -11.52
CA VAL A 147 3.25 -13.74 -12.45
C VAL A 147 4.62 -13.98 -13.07
N ASP A 148 4.65 -14.17 -14.38
CA ASP A 148 5.86 -14.54 -15.11
C ASP A 148 7.02 -13.54 -14.90
N GLY A 149 8.20 -14.08 -14.59
CA GLY A 149 9.44 -13.33 -14.44
C GLY A 149 9.60 -12.55 -13.13
N VAL A 150 8.56 -12.48 -12.29
CA VAL A 150 8.63 -11.67 -11.04
C VAL A 150 9.56 -12.31 -10.01
N ARG A 151 9.57 -13.64 -9.90
CA ARG A 151 10.47 -14.35 -8.99
C ARG A 151 11.92 -14.10 -9.33
N GLU A 152 12.28 -14.20 -10.60
CA GLU A 152 13.64 -13.95 -11.09
C GLU A 152 14.08 -12.51 -10.86
N GLU A 153 13.17 -11.54 -11.06
CA GLU A 153 13.47 -10.13 -10.76
C GLU A 153 13.58 -9.89 -9.25
N ALA A 154 12.83 -10.59 -8.42
CA ALA A 154 12.96 -10.52 -6.96
C ALA A 154 14.31 -11.11 -6.49
N GLU A 155 14.73 -12.26 -7.03
CA GLU A 155 16.04 -12.88 -6.73
C GLU A 155 17.22 -12.01 -7.17
N ARG A 156 17.06 -11.23 -8.26
CA ARG A 156 18.05 -10.21 -8.69
C ARG A 156 18.01 -8.95 -7.84
N GLY A 157 17.07 -8.85 -6.89
CA GLY A 157 16.87 -7.66 -6.07
C GLY A 157 16.29 -6.46 -6.83
N ASN A 158 15.58 -6.68 -7.92
CA ASN A 158 14.93 -5.63 -8.73
C ASN A 158 13.45 -5.42 -8.35
N ALA A 159 12.80 -6.40 -7.75
CA ALA A 159 11.43 -6.26 -7.27
C ALA A 159 11.41 -5.72 -5.83
N LEU A 160 10.56 -4.75 -5.59
CA LEU A 160 10.20 -4.27 -4.25
C LEU A 160 8.80 -4.76 -3.91
N PHE A 161 8.59 -5.03 -2.63
CA PHE A 161 7.28 -5.32 -2.03
C PHE A 161 6.93 -4.21 -1.04
N GLY A 162 5.65 -3.87 -0.94
CA GLY A 162 5.13 -3.03 0.14
C GLY A 162 3.62 -3.12 0.27
N ASN A 163 3.12 -2.68 1.40
CA ASN A 163 1.73 -2.29 1.51
C ASN A 163 1.54 -0.90 0.89
N ILE A 164 0.33 -0.38 0.91
CA ILE A 164 0.02 0.87 0.20
C ILE A 164 0.76 2.08 0.79
N ASP A 165 1.04 2.09 2.09
CA ASP A 165 1.89 3.11 2.72
C ASP A 165 3.27 3.19 2.06
N THR A 166 3.95 2.05 1.95
CA THR A 166 5.27 1.94 1.31
C THR A 166 5.23 2.38 -0.15
N TRP A 167 4.23 1.93 -0.91
CA TRP A 167 4.02 2.31 -2.29
C TRP A 167 3.90 3.83 -2.47
N ILE A 168 3.04 4.47 -1.66
CA ILE A 168 2.81 5.92 -1.72
C ILE A 168 4.05 6.70 -1.26
N ILE A 169 4.66 6.32 -0.14
CA ILE A 169 5.85 7.00 0.38
C ILE A 169 7.00 6.90 -0.62
N TRP A 170 7.21 5.74 -1.23
CA TRP A 170 8.22 5.54 -2.24
C TRP A 170 8.05 6.51 -3.42
N TRP A 171 6.84 6.66 -3.94
CA TRP A 171 6.55 7.62 -5.00
C TRP A 171 6.67 9.07 -4.57
N LEU A 172 6.15 9.44 -3.40
CA LEU A 172 6.24 10.81 -2.87
C LEU A 172 7.68 11.27 -2.62
N THR A 173 8.59 10.34 -2.40
CA THR A 173 10.00 10.63 -2.08
C THR A 173 10.95 10.44 -3.25
N GLY A 174 10.44 10.19 -4.46
CA GLY A 174 11.26 10.17 -5.68
C GLY A 174 11.10 8.94 -6.56
N GLY A 175 10.40 7.89 -6.11
CA GLY A 175 10.16 6.69 -6.92
C GLY A 175 11.47 6.07 -7.43
N PRO A 176 11.58 5.81 -8.76
CA PRO A 176 12.79 5.24 -9.34
C PRO A 176 14.06 6.10 -9.18
N GLN A 177 13.91 7.39 -8.84
CA GLN A 177 15.03 8.33 -8.63
C GLN A 177 15.50 8.37 -7.17
N GLY A 178 15.33 7.29 -6.42
CA GLY A 178 15.83 7.16 -5.05
C GLY A 178 14.75 7.30 -3.98
N GLY A 179 13.50 6.94 -4.30
CA GLY A 179 12.39 6.90 -3.36
C GLY A 179 12.68 6.02 -2.14
N SER A 180 12.22 6.46 -0.97
CA SER A 180 12.40 5.75 0.30
C SER A 180 11.48 4.54 0.38
N HIS A 181 12.08 3.36 0.50
CA HIS A 181 11.36 2.09 0.67
C HIS A 181 11.24 1.78 2.16
N VAL A 182 10.20 2.29 2.79
CA VAL A 182 9.98 2.21 4.24
C VAL A 182 8.53 1.89 4.56
N THR A 183 8.30 1.35 5.75
CA THR A 183 6.97 1.15 6.34
C THR A 183 7.03 1.43 7.83
N ASP A 184 5.89 1.44 8.51
CA ASP A 184 5.79 1.55 9.96
C ASP A 184 5.50 0.19 10.62
N VAL A 185 5.60 0.14 11.96
CA VAL A 185 5.38 -1.09 12.73
C VAL A 185 3.95 -1.61 12.63
N THR A 186 2.96 -0.75 12.40
CA THR A 186 1.55 -1.15 12.31
C THR A 186 1.24 -1.83 10.99
N ASN A 187 1.90 -1.43 9.89
CA ASN A 187 1.85 -2.13 8.60
C ASN A 187 2.75 -3.38 8.61
N ALA A 188 4.01 -3.26 9.06
CA ALA A 188 4.94 -4.38 9.09
C ALA A 188 4.39 -5.58 9.87
N SER A 189 3.77 -5.34 11.05
CA SER A 189 3.17 -6.39 11.88
C SER A 189 2.01 -7.14 11.22
N ARG A 190 1.52 -6.68 10.06
CA ARG A 190 0.41 -7.28 9.31
C ARG A 190 0.87 -8.01 8.05
N THR A 191 2.17 -8.07 7.80
CA THR A 191 2.70 -8.67 6.57
C THR A 191 2.91 -10.18 6.65
N MET A 192 3.18 -10.74 7.80
CA MET A 192 3.71 -12.10 8.00
C MET A 192 5.13 -12.29 7.39
N LEU A 193 5.93 -11.22 7.30
CA LEU A 193 7.29 -11.22 6.76
C LEU A 193 8.28 -10.67 7.78
#